data_2b9288398b3c7f9150503527a9898a12
#
_entry.id   2b9288398b3c7f9150503527a9898a12
#
_cell.length_a   1.000
_cell.length_b   1.000
_cell.length_c   1.000
_cell.angle_alpha   90.00
_cell.angle_beta   90.00
_cell.angle_gamma   90.00
#
_symmetry.space_group_name_H-M   'P 1'
#
loop_
_entity.id
_entity.type
_entity.pdbx_description
1 polymer ?
#
loop_
_entity_poly.entity_id
_entity_poly.type
_entity_poly.pdbx_seq_one_letter_code
_entity_poly.pdbx_strand_id
1 'polypeptide(L)'
;MKRLLSFVLITVFLFTPVANAAPKKISVKAMQLVTTVGTPEEVSGVVASGKSLIVYGSKAAKAYARAVDTTGKELWNLSLDQSPASIATAAVVDSIGDIWIAGATPLALGLTPPSPAATPVNPDNAAALPTTNVGNLQAVTLWKVTAAGVLAGTNTLPTSSVVFPTAISVDRNGASIVGIIGTEKGSSGFLVNTDKSGMFGKLLQIGSRSTTADAIVRHTDGSFTVAGSSSETLAGKKVAGATDGVLIKISKAMKITSVVRSSAVKGKRIWNSATSTLLLGGEVIAGGKIETAITKFTTSFAPTWTYRFPSTGSAITVGSTYAAFISTGATAQLNWNPKVPTPLLLTFNAKGTVVAADSGPIGQKELLGAILSKELGLLVVTSSADTVSIFTLITR
;
A
#
# COMPACT_ATOMS: atom_id res chain seq x y z
N MET A 1 -15.26 -55.87 -69.77
CA MET A 1 -15.82 -55.43 -68.48
C MET A 1 -14.83 -55.80 -67.40
N LYS A 2 -14.02 -54.80 -66.95
CA LYS A 2 -13.05 -54.96 -65.86
C LYS A 2 -13.62 -54.19 -64.65
N ARG A 3 -13.95 -54.93 -63.57
CA ARG A 3 -14.40 -54.36 -62.30
C ARG A 3 -13.18 -54.01 -61.49
N LEU A 4 -12.97 -52.70 -61.21
CA LEU A 4 -11.99 -52.16 -60.22
C LEU A 4 -12.61 -52.32 -58.84
N LEU A 5 -12.00 -53.07 -57.96
CA LEU A 5 -12.29 -53.13 -56.54
C LEU A 5 -11.42 -51.98 -55.85
N SER A 6 -12.09 -50.95 -55.39
CA SER A 6 -11.43 -49.90 -54.53
C SER A 6 -11.44 -50.41 -53.09
N PHE A 7 -10.25 -50.63 -52.54
CA PHE A 7 -10.05 -50.89 -51.11
C PHE A 7 -10.01 -49.53 -50.40
N VAL A 8 -11.01 -49.25 -49.58
CA VAL A 8 -10.98 -48.06 -48.66
C VAL A 8 -10.28 -48.53 -47.38
N LEU A 9 -9.09 -48.02 -47.17
CA LEU A 9 -8.31 -48.19 -45.92
C LEU A 9 -8.84 -47.22 -44.87
N ILE A 10 -9.67 -47.68 -43.93
CA ILE A 10 -10.12 -46.88 -42.77
C ILE A 10 -9.01 -46.87 -41.72
N THR A 11 -8.25 -45.79 -41.65
CA THR A 11 -7.27 -45.57 -40.58
C THR A 11 -8.01 -45.10 -39.33
N VAL A 12 -8.23 -45.99 -38.38
CA VAL A 12 -8.78 -45.60 -37.04
C VAL A 12 -7.68 -44.97 -36.25
N PHE A 13 -7.71 -43.64 -36.15
CA PHE A 13 -6.89 -42.91 -35.17
C PHE A 13 -7.43 -43.17 -33.77
N LEU A 14 -6.76 -44.02 -33.01
CA LEU A 14 -6.95 -44.18 -31.58
C LEU A 14 -6.44 -42.92 -30.90
N PHE A 15 -7.32 -41.95 -30.65
CA PHE A 15 -7.04 -40.85 -29.71
C PHE A 15 -6.95 -41.46 -28.31
N THR A 16 -5.75 -41.76 -27.85
CA THR A 16 -5.52 -41.99 -26.43
C THR A 16 -5.73 -40.63 -25.74
N PRO A 17 -6.69 -40.49 -24.79
CA PRO A 17 -6.79 -39.27 -24.00
C PRO A 17 -5.49 -39.13 -23.25
N VAL A 18 -4.71 -38.10 -23.56
CA VAL A 18 -3.60 -37.70 -22.74
C VAL A 18 -4.23 -37.26 -21.40
N ALA A 19 -4.14 -38.13 -20.42
CA ALA A 19 -4.55 -37.77 -19.05
C ALA A 19 -3.66 -36.58 -18.59
N ASN A 20 -4.15 -35.39 -18.78
CA ASN A 20 -3.54 -34.21 -18.16
C ASN A 20 -3.61 -34.45 -16.66
N ALA A 21 -2.51 -34.86 -16.05
CA ALA A 21 -2.37 -34.92 -14.61
C ALA A 21 -2.77 -33.56 -14.05
N ALA A 22 -3.74 -33.50 -13.13
CA ALA A 22 -4.16 -32.27 -12.51
C ALA A 22 -2.92 -31.59 -11.95
N PRO A 23 -2.74 -30.26 -12.18
CA PRO A 23 -1.56 -29.57 -11.73
C PRO A 23 -1.37 -29.75 -10.22
N LYS A 24 -0.17 -30.17 -9.81
CA LYS A 24 0.16 -30.42 -8.40
C LYS A 24 -0.07 -29.15 -7.61
N LYS A 25 -0.98 -29.20 -6.64
CA LYS A 25 -1.24 -28.08 -5.75
C LYS A 25 -0.04 -27.81 -4.86
N ILE A 26 0.22 -26.54 -4.61
CA ILE A 26 1.31 -26.06 -3.75
C ILE A 26 0.86 -26.18 -2.29
N SER A 27 1.71 -26.78 -1.45
CA SER A 27 1.47 -26.81 0.00
C SER A 27 1.78 -25.45 0.62
N VAL A 28 0.92 -24.99 1.52
CA VAL A 28 1.13 -23.74 2.29
C VAL A 28 1.91 -24.08 3.55
N LYS A 29 2.99 -23.31 3.81
CA LYS A 29 3.83 -23.41 4.99
C LYS A 29 3.43 -22.35 6.02
N ALA A 30 3.77 -22.57 7.28
CA ALA A 30 3.57 -21.55 8.32
C ALA A 30 4.67 -20.49 8.26
N MET A 31 4.31 -19.22 8.43
CA MET A 31 5.26 -18.14 8.73
C MET A 31 5.66 -18.21 10.22
N GLN A 32 6.84 -17.70 10.54
CA GLN A 32 7.35 -17.63 11.92
C GLN A 32 7.16 -16.22 12.46
N LEU A 33 6.68 -16.11 13.70
CA LEU A 33 6.62 -14.83 14.41
C LEU A 33 8.06 -14.34 14.69
N VAL A 34 8.34 -13.11 14.30
CA VAL A 34 9.56 -12.38 14.66
C VAL A 34 9.35 -11.69 15.99
N THR A 35 8.36 -10.79 16.06
CA THR A 35 8.05 -10.02 17.28
C THR A 35 6.67 -9.35 17.15
N THR A 36 6.20 -8.74 18.24
CA THR A 36 5.03 -7.85 18.29
C THR A 36 5.47 -6.42 18.58
N VAL A 37 4.78 -5.41 18.00
CA VAL A 37 5.27 -4.03 17.99
C VAL A 37 4.19 -2.98 18.30
N GLY A 38 3.34 -3.20 19.27
CA GLY A 38 2.34 -2.21 19.68
C GLY A 38 0.92 -2.57 19.28
N THR A 39 0.02 -1.61 19.33
CA THR A 39 -1.41 -1.78 19.03
C THR A 39 -1.77 -1.25 17.65
N PRO A 40 -2.88 -1.72 17.04
CA PRO A 40 -3.32 -1.23 15.73
C PRO A 40 -3.61 0.28 15.69
N GLU A 41 -4.03 0.85 16.82
CA GLU A 41 -4.36 2.29 16.92
C GLU A 41 -3.11 3.17 16.93
N GLU A 42 -1.98 2.63 17.42
CA GLU A 42 -0.73 3.38 17.49
C GLU A 42 0.14 3.21 16.25
N VAL A 43 0.13 2.02 15.62
CA VAL A 43 1.06 1.64 14.56
C VAL A 43 0.45 1.84 13.18
N SER A 44 0.95 2.81 12.42
CA SER A 44 0.61 2.98 11.00
C SER A 44 1.39 2.04 10.08
N GLY A 45 2.60 1.65 10.48
CA GLY A 45 3.41 0.73 9.69
C GLY A 45 4.79 0.46 10.27
N VAL A 46 5.53 -0.37 9.55
CA VAL A 46 6.90 -0.78 9.90
C VAL A 46 7.77 -0.73 8.65
N VAL A 47 9.02 -0.31 8.80
CA VAL A 47 10.08 -0.46 7.77
C VAL A 47 11.33 -1.07 8.41
N ALA A 48 12.25 -1.59 7.61
CA ALA A 48 13.49 -2.17 8.10
C ALA A 48 14.69 -1.29 7.76
N SER A 49 15.53 -0.99 8.75
CA SER A 49 16.82 -0.33 8.58
C SER A 49 17.92 -1.21 9.16
N GLY A 50 18.73 -1.81 8.29
CA GLY A 50 19.68 -2.86 8.69
C GLY A 50 18.95 -4.02 9.37
N LYS A 51 19.35 -4.33 10.61
CA LYS A 51 18.72 -5.36 11.45
C LYS A 51 17.61 -4.83 12.37
N SER A 52 17.28 -3.56 12.29
CA SER A 52 16.28 -2.91 13.13
C SER A 52 14.95 -2.79 12.40
N LEU A 53 13.86 -2.93 13.16
CA LEU A 53 12.49 -2.73 12.74
C LEU A 53 12.07 -1.34 13.23
N ILE A 54 11.75 -0.45 12.31
CA ILE A 54 11.34 0.91 12.60
C ILE A 54 9.82 0.97 12.54
N VAL A 55 9.20 1.13 13.70
CA VAL A 55 7.75 1.26 13.89
C VAL A 55 7.41 2.74 13.89
N TYR A 56 6.40 3.14 13.12
CA TYR A 56 5.94 4.52 13.06
C TYR A 56 4.42 4.61 13.11
N GLY A 57 3.90 5.74 13.52
CA GLY A 57 2.46 5.96 13.62
C GLY A 57 2.10 7.18 14.47
N SER A 58 1.03 7.04 15.26
CA SER A 58 0.58 8.10 16.18
C SER A 58 0.31 7.51 17.55
N LYS A 59 0.92 8.09 18.58
CA LYS A 59 0.72 7.73 19.98
C LYS A 59 0.28 8.95 20.77
N ALA A 60 -0.82 8.82 21.50
CA ALA A 60 -1.44 9.94 22.21
C ALA A 60 -1.61 11.19 21.29
N ALA A 61 -2.10 10.96 20.06
CA ALA A 61 -2.30 11.95 19.00
C ALA A 61 -1.02 12.65 18.52
N LYS A 62 0.17 12.13 18.80
CA LYS A 62 1.45 12.67 18.32
C LYS A 62 2.16 11.68 17.41
N ALA A 63 2.68 12.16 16.30
CA ALA A 63 3.52 11.36 15.41
C ALA A 63 4.77 10.88 16.15
N TYR A 64 5.05 9.59 16.01
CA TYR A 64 6.21 8.95 16.64
C TYR A 64 6.89 7.97 15.71
N ALA A 65 8.14 7.67 16.02
CA ALA A 65 8.87 6.53 15.48
C ALA A 65 9.72 5.90 16.58
N ARG A 66 9.89 4.59 16.52
CA ARG A 66 10.81 3.85 17.41
C ARG A 66 11.46 2.71 16.67
N ALA A 67 12.65 2.35 17.07
CA ALA A 67 13.32 1.14 16.60
C ALA A 67 13.27 0.05 17.64
N VAL A 68 13.03 -1.17 17.17
CA VAL A 68 13.19 -2.38 17.97
C VAL A 68 14.09 -3.37 17.22
N ASP A 69 14.74 -4.26 17.94
CA ASP A 69 15.41 -5.39 17.32
C ASP A 69 14.41 -6.54 17.02
N THR A 70 14.89 -7.63 16.46
CA THR A 70 14.06 -8.80 16.13
C THR A 70 13.51 -9.55 17.35
N THR A 71 13.99 -9.24 18.56
CA THR A 71 13.44 -9.77 19.82
C THR A 71 12.36 -8.87 20.41
N GLY A 72 12.14 -7.69 19.82
CA GLY A 72 11.20 -6.68 20.33
C GLY A 72 11.81 -5.71 21.33
N LYS A 73 13.12 -5.82 21.63
CA LYS A 73 13.80 -4.90 22.53
C LYS A 73 13.90 -3.53 21.86
N GLU A 74 13.46 -2.49 22.57
CA GLU A 74 13.54 -1.11 22.08
C GLU A 74 15.00 -0.65 22.02
N LEU A 75 15.38 -0.08 20.89
CA LEU A 75 16.70 0.49 20.63
C LEU A 75 16.69 2.00 20.82
N TRP A 76 15.63 2.65 20.33
CA TRP A 76 15.37 4.07 20.53
C TRP A 76 13.87 4.37 20.33
N ASN A 77 13.40 5.50 20.86
CA ASN A 77 12.03 5.98 20.76
C ASN A 77 12.04 7.51 20.61
N LEU A 78 11.28 8.03 19.66
CA LEU A 78 11.30 9.41 19.27
C LEU A 78 9.89 9.96 19.02
N SER A 79 9.52 11.03 19.70
CA SER A 79 8.39 11.86 19.30
C SER A 79 8.83 12.71 18.11
N LEU A 80 8.19 12.53 16.97
CA LEU A 80 8.54 13.24 15.72
C LEU A 80 8.01 14.69 15.73
N ASP A 81 6.91 14.94 16.44
CA ASP A 81 6.26 16.23 16.50
C ASP A 81 5.70 16.46 17.90
N GLN A 82 5.79 17.70 18.36
CA GLN A 82 5.21 18.16 19.62
C GLN A 82 3.81 18.74 19.45
N SER A 83 3.38 19.00 18.21
CA SER A 83 2.03 19.48 17.93
C SER A 83 0.98 18.44 18.31
N PRO A 84 -0.15 18.84 18.88
CA PRO A 84 -1.28 17.93 19.07
C PRO A 84 -1.83 17.50 17.70
N ALA A 85 -2.30 16.26 17.63
CA ALA A 85 -2.95 15.68 16.44
C ALA A 85 -2.05 15.49 15.20
N SER A 86 -0.77 15.23 15.36
CA SER A 86 0.11 14.82 14.25
C SER A 86 0.08 13.30 14.05
N ILE A 87 0.29 12.85 12.81
CA ILE A 87 0.33 11.44 12.46
C ILE A 87 1.43 11.14 11.44
N ALA A 88 2.21 10.08 11.67
CA ALA A 88 3.12 9.51 10.69
C ALA A 88 2.41 8.37 9.94
N THR A 89 2.33 8.44 8.61
CA THR A 89 1.48 7.55 7.81
C THR A 89 2.25 6.68 6.82
N ALA A 90 3.44 7.09 6.41
CA ALA A 90 4.27 6.34 5.49
C ALA A 90 5.76 6.54 5.81
N ALA A 91 6.56 5.50 5.61
CA ALA A 91 8.01 5.60 5.81
C ALA A 91 8.78 4.79 4.77
N VAL A 92 10.02 5.18 4.55
CA VAL A 92 10.98 4.47 3.71
C VAL A 92 12.40 4.66 4.27
N VAL A 93 13.26 3.69 4.05
CA VAL A 93 14.68 3.77 4.42
C VAL A 93 15.52 4.01 3.17
N ASP A 94 16.41 4.97 3.21
CA ASP A 94 17.32 5.26 2.11
C ASP A 94 18.55 4.34 2.09
N SER A 95 19.41 4.50 1.09
CA SER A 95 20.58 3.62 0.87
C SER A 95 21.67 3.72 1.95
N ILE A 96 21.64 4.75 2.79
CA ILE A 96 22.58 4.93 3.91
C ILE A 96 21.98 4.55 5.26
N GLY A 97 20.69 4.15 5.28
CA GLY A 97 19.98 3.70 6.47
C GLY A 97 19.17 4.79 7.18
N ASP A 98 19.15 6.05 6.66
CA ASP A 98 18.28 7.09 7.20
C ASP A 98 16.81 6.80 6.88
N ILE A 99 15.95 7.12 7.83
CA ILE A 99 14.51 6.88 7.78
C ILE A 99 13.82 8.18 7.37
N TRP A 100 13.07 8.15 6.27
CA TRP A 100 12.25 9.24 5.79
C TRP A 100 10.80 8.91 6.09
N ILE A 101 10.14 9.73 6.92
CA ILE A 101 8.79 9.49 7.41
C ILE A 101 7.91 10.63 6.92
N ALA A 102 6.87 10.29 6.17
CA ALA A 102 5.83 11.23 5.75
C ALA A 102 4.62 11.12 6.66
N GLY A 103 3.97 12.24 6.87
CA GLY A 103 2.75 12.30 7.65
C GLY A 103 2.03 13.64 7.50
N ALA A 104 1.10 13.89 8.39
CA ALA A 104 0.33 15.11 8.41
C ALA A 104 0.36 15.76 9.79
N THR A 105 0.44 17.09 9.80
CA THR A 105 0.42 17.91 11.00
C THR A 105 -0.62 19.03 10.87
N PRO A 106 -1.10 19.61 11.99
CA PRO A 106 -1.83 20.86 11.95
C PRO A 106 -0.96 21.94 11.36
N LEU A 107 -1.56 22.93 10.70
CA LEU A 107 -0.85 24.19 10.47
C LEU A 107 -0.47 24.78 11.83
N ALA A 108 0.77 25.19 11.98
CA ALA A 108 1.12 26.08 13.07
C ALA A 108 0.16 27.26 12.98
N LEU A 109 -0.69 27.44 13.98
CA LEU A 109 -1.57 28.60 14.06
C LEU A 109 -0.64 29.81 14.06
N GLY A 110 -0.49 30.45 12.91
CA GLY A 110 -0.02 31.80 12.86
C GLY A 110 -0.89 32.57 13.86
N LEU A 111 -0.31 33.41 14.68
CA LEU A 111 -0.91 34.18 15.77
C LEU A 111 -2.05 35.11 15.31
N THR A 112 -3.02 34.58 14.59
CA THR A 112 -4.31 35.22 14.42
C THR A 112 -5.08 34.87 15.68
N PRO A 113 -5.38 35.84 16.54
CA PRO A 113 -6.21 35.60 17.71
C PRO A 113 -7.46 34.90 17.24
N PRO A 114 -7.94 33.84 17.91
CA PRO A 114 -9.23 33.24 17.56
C PRO A 114 -10.24 34.40 17.60
N SER A 115 -10.94 34.63 16.50
CA SER A 115 -12.16 35.40 16.52
C SER A 115 -12.99 34.87 17.68
N PRO A 116 -13.47 35.69 18.61
CA PRO A 116 -14.21 35.17 19.74
C PRO A 116 -15.34 34.31 19.19
N ALA A 117 -15.26 33.02 19.43
CA ALA A 117 -16.31 32.11 19.07
C ALA A 117 -17.57 32.62 19.74
N ALA A 118 -18.61 32.92 18.98
CA ALA A 118 -19.90 33.25 19.53
C ALA A 118 -20.22 32.16 20.55
N THR A 119 -20.36 32.55 21.82
CA THR A 119 -20.65 31.61 22.91
C THR A 119 -21.89 30.86 22.51
N PRO A 120 -21.88 29.54 22.33
CA PRO A 120 -23.10 28.81 22.01
C PRO A 120 -24.06 29.06 23.17
N VAL A 121 -25.23 29.61 22.89
CA VAL A 121 -26.29 29.64 23.87
C VAL A 121 -26.67 28.20 24.13
N ASN A 122 -26.22 27.66 25.25
CA ASN A 122 -26.55 26.31 25.70
C ASN A 122 -27.77 26.44 26.63
N PRO A 123 -29.00 26.21 26.16
CA PRO A 123 -30.22 26.37 26.96
C PRO A 123 -30.34 25.39 28.13
N ASP A 124 -29.55 24.31 28.10
CA ASP A 124 -29.69 23.20 29.05
C ASP A 124 -28.59 23.19 30.14
N ASN A 125 -27.72 24.19 30.20
CA ASN A 125 -26.60 24.25 31.16
C ASN A 125 -25.71 22.99 31.21
N ALA A 126 -25.73 22.18 30.15
CA ALA A 126 -24.87 21.02 29.99
C ALA A 126 -23.43 21.54 29.80
N ALA A 127 -22.49 21.03 30.58
CA ALA A 127 -21.07 21.33 30.40
C ALA A 127 -20.70 21.09 28.94
N ALA A 128 -20.26 22.13 28.23
CA ALA A 128 -19.75 21.99 26.89
C ALA A 128 -18.63 20.95 26.96
N LEU A 129 -18.80 19.81 26.28
CA LEU A 129 -17.69 18.89 26.05
C LEU A 129 -16.55 19.71 25.45
N PRO A 130 -15.32 19.63 26.00
CA PRO A 130 -14.20 20.32 25.40
C PRO A 130 -14.16 19.85 23.96
N THR A 131 -14.47 20.75 23.02
CA THR A 131 -14.14 20.54 21.61
C THR A 131 -12.64 20.44 21.58
N THR A 132 -12.12 19.23 21.63
CA THR A 132 -10.79 18.96 21.14
C THR A 132 -10.83 19.42 19.70
N ASN A 133 -10.35 20.64 19.44
CA ASN A 133 -9.96 21.04 18.10
C ASN A 133 -8.91 20.03 17.69
N VAL A 134 -9.36 18.96 17.07
CA VAL A 134 -8.49 18.09 16.29
C VAL A 134 -8.01 19.00 15.21
N GLY A 135 -6.81 19.57 15.41
CA GLY A 135 -6.24 20.54 14.49
C GLY A 135 -6.31 19.90 13.10
N ASN A 136 -6.93 20.60 12.16
CA ASN A 136 -7.06 20.09 10.81
C ASN A 136 -5.67 19.75 10.30
N LEU A 137 -5.42 18.49 9.95
CA LEU A 137 -4.16 17.99 9.40
C LEU A 137 -3.94 18.62 8.00
N GLN A 138 -3.55 19.88 7.95
CA GLN A 138 -3.46 20.69 6.73
C GLN A 138 -2.02 20.93 6.28
N ALA A 139 -1.09 20.14 6.77
CA ALA A 139 0.28 20.20 6.29
C ALA A 139 0.85 18.83 6.03
N VAL A 140 1.43 18.61 4.85
CA VAL A 140 2.29 17.47 4.59
C VAL A 140 3.59 17.69 5.33
N THR A 141 3.96 16.76 6.22
CA THR A 141 5.19 16.86 6.98
C THR A 141 6.11 15.70 6.69
N LEU A 142 7.38 15.99 6.53
CA LEU A 142 8.45 15.04 6.31
C LEU A 142 9.46 15.14 7.45
N TRP A 143 9.65 14.06 8.16
CA TRP A 143 10.69 13.90 9.17
C TRP A 143 11.81 13.01 8.61
N LYS A 144 13.04 13.46 8.79
CA LYS A 144 14.22 12.66 8.51
C LYS A 144 14.88 12.25 9.82
N VAL A 145 15.01 10.96 10.05
CA VAL A 145 15.57 10.34 11.25
C VAL A 145 16.78 9.52 10.86
N THR A 146 17.89 9.65 11.54
CA THR A 146 19.08 8.81 11.31
C THR A 146 18.82 7.37 11.77
N ALA A 147 19.61 6.43 11.29
CA ALA A 147 19.57 5.05 11.77
C ALA A 147 19.74 4.92 13.30
N ALA A 148 20.43 5.89 13.93
CA ALA A 148 20.65 5.95 15.38
C ALA A 148 19.45 6.58 16.16
N GLY A 149 18.35 6.96 15.49
CA GLY A 149 17.18 7.54 16.14
C GLY A 149 17.28 9.04 16.42
N VAL A 150 18.15 9.78 15.73
CA VAL A 150 18.26 11.23 15.86
C VAL A 150 17.40 11.90 14.78
N LEU A 151 16.52 12.82 15.18
CA LEU A 151 15.77 13.67 14.25
C LEU A 151 16.73 14.63 13.55
N ALA A 152 17.03 14.35 12.28
CA ALA A 152 17.98 15.13 11.48
C ALA A 152 17.32 16.35 10.80
N GLY A 153 16.00 16.33 10.64
CA GLY A 153 15.26 17.44 10.03
C GLY A 153 13.77 17.22 10.00
N THR A 154 13.04 18.32 9.97
CA THR A 154 11.59 18.38 9.78
C THR A 154 11.28 19.45 8.75
N ASN A 155 10.55 19.08 7.71
CA ASN A 155 10.06 20.00 6.69
C ASN A 155 8.55 19.88 6.59
N THR A 156 7.87 21.00 6.40
CA THR A 156 6.42 21.07 6.36
C THR A 156 5.95 21.84 5.13
N LEU A 157 4.98 21.28 4.41
CA LEU A 157 4.31 21.93 3.29
C LEU A 157 2.86 22.23 3.70
N PRO A 158 2.52 23.49 3.98
CA PRO A 158 1.14 23.90 4.21
C PRO A 158 0.25 23.64 3.00
N THR A 159 -0.99 23.24 3.25
CA THR A 159 -2.02 23.00 2.22
C THR A 159 -3.31 23.73 2.58
N SER A 160 -4.15 23.98 1.59
CA SER A 160 -5.44 24.63 1.79
C SER A 160 -6.52 23.74 2.40
N SER A 161 -6.25 22.45 2.54
CA SER A 161 -7.21 21.44 3.01
C SER A 161 -6.52 20.31 3.75
N VAL A 162 -7.30 19.46 4.39
CA VAL A 162 -6.79 18.25 5.07
C VAL A 162 -6.05 17.35 4.10
N VAL A 163 -4.90 16.85 4.52
CA VAL A 163 -4.06 15.93 3.74
C VAL A 163 -3.81 14.64 4.49
N PHE A 164 -3.61 13.57 3.72
CA PHE A 164 -3.23 12.28 4.23
C PHE A 164 -2.21 11.62 3.29
N PRO A 165 -0.90 11.73 3.57
CA PRO A 165 0.13 10.99 2.85
C PRO A 165 -0.13 9.48 2.95
N THR A 166 -0.01 8.75 1.85
CA THR A 166 -0.28 7.30 1.78
C THR A 166 0.97 6.49 1.47
N ALA A 167 1.90 7.07 0.69
CA ALA A 167 3.14 6.40 0.36
C ALA A 167 4.28 7.39 0.12
N ILE A 168 5.49 6.93 0.38
CA ILE A 168 6.74 7.67 0.16
C ILE A 168 7.75 6.79 -0.57
N SER A 169 8.52 7.38 -1.46
CA SER A 169 9.65 6.75 -2.13
C SER A 169 10.84 7.70 -2.11
N VAL A 170 12.04 7.17 -1.90
CA VAL A 170 13.27 7.95 -1.78
C VAL A 170 14.32 7.49 -2.78
N ASP A 171 15.11 8.42 -3.29
CA ASP A 171 16.35 8.16 -4.00
C ASP A 171 17.43 9.19 -3.58
N ARG A 172 18.58 9.17 -4.24
CA ARG A 172 19.69 10.11 -3.98
C ARG A 172 19.35 11.60 -4.15
N ASN A 173 18.23 11.93 -4.80
CA ASN A 173 17.80 13.31 -5.08
C ASN A 173 16.76 13.83 -4.08
N GLY A 174 16.26 12.97 -3.17
CA GLY A 174 15.24 13.30 -2.19
C GLY A 174 14.07 12.34 -2.18
N ALA A 175 12.97 12.75 -1.56
CA ALA A 175 11.76 11.96 -1.43
C ALA A 175 10.67 12.38 -2.43
N SER A 176 9.75 11.48 -2.69
CA SER A 176 8.47 11.76 -3.34
C SER A 176 7.36 11.16 -2.50
N ILE A 177 6.36 11.96 -2.21
CA ILE A 177 5.23 11.61 -1.35
C ILE A 177 3.96 11.72 -2.16
N VAL A 178 3.13 10.69 -2.10
CA VAL A 178 1.77 10.71 -2.63
C VAL A 178 0.77 10.57 -1.50
N GLY A 179 -0.46 10.95 -1.76
CA GLY A 179 -1.54 10.85 -0.80
C GLY A 179 -2.83 11.44 -1.30
N ILE A 180 -3.70 11.77 -0.35
CA ILE A 180 -5.02 12.31 -0.58
C ILE A 180 -5.08 13.72 0.02
N ILE A 181 -5.67 14.66 -0.71
CA ILE A 181 -5.97 16.01 -0.25
C ILE A 181 -7.46 16.29 -0.41
N GLY A 182 -8.08 16.84 0.62
CA GLY A 182 -9.48 17.29 0.57
C GLY A 182 -9.69 18.38 -0.46
N THR A 183 -10.87 18.43 -1.04
CA THR A 183 -11.32 19.48 -1.94
C THR A 183 -12.76 19.85 -1.60
N GLU A 184 -13.27 20.98 -2.10
CA GLU A 184 -14.69 21.37 -1.90
C GLU A 184 -15.67 20.31 -2.42
N LYS A 185 -15.28 19.46 -3.37
CA LYS A 185 -16.10 18.46 -4.02
C LYS A 185 -15.80 17.02 -3.60
N GLY A 186 -14.93 16.81 -2.60
CA GLY A 186 -14.53 15.48 -2.14
C GLY A 186 -13.04 15.39 -1.89
N SER A 187 -12.32 14.49 -2.60
CA SER A 187 -10.88 14.31 -2.43
C SER A 187 -10.15 14.14 -3.75
N SER A 188 -8.91 14.52 -3.78
CA SER A 188 -7.98 14.44 -4.90
C SER A 188 -6.73 13.72 -4.47
N GLY A 189 -6.09 12.99 -5.36
CA GLY A 189 -4.74 12.52 -5.15
C GLY A 189 -3.73 13.68 -5.22
N PHE A 190 -2.57 13.53 -4.62
CA PHE A 190 -1.46 14.45 -4.81
C PHE A 190 -0.12 13.72 -4.97
N LEU A 191 0.83 14.38 -5.59
CA LEU A 191 2.25 14.05 -5.60
C LEU A 191 3.05 15.31 -5.27
N VAL A 192 3.99 15.20 -4.35
CA VAL A 192 4.98 16.23 -4.07
C VAL A 192 6.36 15.62 -3.94
N ASN A 193 7.36 16.32 -4.49
CA ASN A 193 8.76 15.95 -4.38
C ASN A 193 9.46 16.82 -3.37
N THR A 194 10.52 16.28 -2.76
CA THR A 194 11.50 17.07 -2.03
C THR A 194 12.86 16.96 -2.67
N ASP A 195 13.74 17.89 -2.38
CA ASP A 195 15.16 17.72 -2.63
C ASP A 195 15.81 16.81 -1.57
N LYS A 196 17.13 16.61 -1.67
CA LYS A 196 17.92 15.77 -0.74
C LYS A 196 17.94 16.30 0.70
N SER A 197 17.65 17.61 0.90
CA SER A 197 17.54 18.23 2.24
C SER A 197 16.15 18.07 2.84
N GLY A 198 15.18 17.56 2.07
CA GLY A 198 13.78 17.42 2.47
C GLY A 198 12.91 18.64 2.14
N MET A 199 13.47 19.70 1.52
CA MET A 199 12.71 20.88 1.13
C MET A 199 11.68 20.53 0.03
N PHE A 200 10.43 20.87 0.29
CA PHE A 200 9.31 20.57 -0.63
C PHE A 200 9.33 21.44 -1.88
N GLY A 201 9.11 20.81 -3.01
CA GLY A 201 8.77 21.46 -4.26
C GLY A 201 7.26 21.74 -4.39
N LYS A 202 6.83 22.02 -5.62
CA LYS A 202 5.41 22.25 -5.91
C LYS A 202 4.60 20.96 -5.84
N LEU A 203 3.46 21.00 -5.17
CA LEU A 203 2.49 19.92 -5.13
C LEU A 203 1.75 19.84 -6.48
N LEU A 204 1.69 18.62 -7.05
CA LEU A 204 0.84 18.27 -8.18
C LEU A 204 -0.43 17.61 -7.66
N GLN A 205 -1.57 18.23 -7.90
CA GLN A 205 -2.87 17.64 -7.63
C GLN A 205 -3.30 16.70 -8.77
N ILE A 206 -3.86 15.54 -8.43
CA ILE A 206 -4.27 14.48 -9.37
C ILE A 206 -5.78 14.26 -9.21
N GLY A 207 -6.56 14.67 -10.20
CA GLY A 207 -8.02 14.67 -10.11
C GLY A 207 -8.56 15.89 -9.37
N SER A 208 -9.85 15.86 -9.01
CA SER A 208 -10.54 17.02 -8.41
C SER A 208 -11.56 16.68 -7.34
N ARG A 209 -12.09 15.45 -7.30
CA ARG A 209 -13.21 15.11 -6.41
C ARG A 209 -13.28 13.67 -5.91
N SER A 210 -12.68 12.70 -6.61
CA SER A 210 -12.81 11.29 -6.25
C SER A 210 -11.65 10.47 -6.83
N THR A 211 -10.43 10.93 -6.54
CA THR A 211 -9.18 10.27 -6.94
C THR A 211 -8.31 10.08 -5.72
N THR A 212 -7.69 8.91 -5.59
CA THR A 212 -6.66 8.61 -4.61
C THR A 212 -5.31 8.37 -5.30
N ALA A 213 -4.23 8.61 -4.57
CA ALA A 213 -2.88 8.24 -4.96
C ALA A 213 -2.29 7.45 -3.79
N ASP A 214 -2.24 6.12 -3.93
CA ASP A 214 -2.01 5.20 -2.81
C ASP A 214 -0.64 4.53 -2.85
N ALA A 215 0.02 4.52 -4.01
CA ALA A 215 1.37 3.99 -4.17
C ALA A 215 2.18 4.79 -5.18
N ILE A 216 3.50 4.81 -5.00
CA ILE A 216 4.42 5.54 -5.87
C ILE A 216 5.64 4.69 -6.22
N VAL A 217 6.05 4.74 -7.48
CA VAL A 217 7.31 4.20 -7.98
C VAL A 217 8.09 5.33 -8.63
N ARG A 218 9.32 5.56 -8.16
CA ARG A 218 10.29 6.45 -8.82
C ARG A 218 11.09 5.64 -9.84
N HIS A 219 11.28 6.20 -11.02
CA HIS A 219 12.09 5.61 -12.07
C HIS A 219 13.46 6.29 -12.18
N THR A 220 14.44 5.57 -12.69
CA THR A 220 15.83 6.06 -12.82
C THR A 220 15.97 7.28 -13.74
N ASP A 221 15.02 7.47 -14.66
CA ASP A 221 14.94 8.65 -15.56
C ASP A 221 14.33 9.89 -14.87
N GLY A 222 13.94 9.76 -13.59
CA GLY A 222 13.31 10.81 -12.81
C GLY A 222 11.81 10.94 -13.03
N SER A 223 11.18 10.08 -13.83
CA SER A 223 9.73 9.99 -13.95
C SER A 223 9.12 9.16 -12.79
N PHE A 224 7.79 9.19 -12.69
CA PHE A 224 7.05 8.50 -11.63
C PHE A 224 5.91 7.68 -12.22
N THR A 225 5.60 6.58 -11.57
CA THR A 225 4.32 5.89 -11.68
C THR A 225 3.59 6.03 -10.36
N VAL A 226 2.39 6.62 -10.39
CA VAL A 226 1.47 6.68 -9.26
C VAL A 226 0.36 5.68 -9.51
N ALA A 227 0.04 4.86 -8.52
CA ALA A 227 -1.10 3.95 -8.54
C ALA A 227 -2.11 4.37 -7.48
N GLY A 228 -3.38 4.15 -7.76
CA GLY A 228 -4.49 4.50 -6.87
C GLY A 228 -5.84 4.15 -7.48
N SER A 229 -6.86 4.93 -7.17
CA SER A 229 -8.21 4.73 -7.71
C SER A 229 -8.89 6.04 -8.11
N SER A 230 -9.87 5.97 -9.00
CA SER A 230 -10.61 7.16 -9.43
C SER A 230 -12.00 6.82 -9.95
N SER A 231 -12.99 7.61 -9.51
CA SER A 231 -14.38 7.59 -10.02
C SER A 231 -14.68 8.78 -10.92
N GLU A 232 -13.67 9.57 -11.32
CA GLU A 232 -13.84 10.72 -12.21
C GLU A 232 -13.04 10.57 -13.51
N THR A 233 -13.32 11.39 -14.51
CA THR A 233 -12.50 11.43 -15.74
C THR A 233 -11.13 12.01 -15.43
N LEU A 234 -10.05 11.29 -15.75
CA LEU A 234 -8.66 11.72 -15.58
C LEU A 234 -7.97 11.80 -16.94
N ALA A 235 -7.37 12.94 -17.25
CA ALA A 235 -6.66 13.19 -18.53
C ALA A 235 -7.46 12.68 -19.75
N GLY A 236 -8.76 12.97 -19.80
CA GLY A 236 -9.67 12.55 -20.87
C GLY A 236 -10.11 11.08 -20.84
N LYS A 237 -9.59 10.25 -19.91
CA LYS A 237 -9.98 8.85 -19.76
C LYS A 237 -11.18 8.73 -18.81
N LYS A 238 -12.33 8.31 -19.36
CA LYS A 238 -13.56 8.10 -18.59
C LYS A 238 -13.47 6.87 -17.69
N VAL A 239 -14.20 6.89 -16.56
CA VAL A 239 -14.42 5.72 -15.71
C VAL A 239 -15.29 4.70 -16.43
N ALA A 240 -15.02 3.41 -16.25
CA ALA A 240 -15.80 2.32 -16.84
C ALA A 240 -16.51 1.45 -15.77
N GLY A 241 -15.93 1.33 -14.57
CA GLY A 241 -16.60 0.74 -13.41
C GLY A 241 -17.31 1.76 -12.55
N ALA A 242 -17.61 1.44 -11.29
CA ALA A 242 -18.03 2.42 -10.29
C ALA A 242 -16.81 3.23 -9.80
N THR A 243 -15.67 2.56 -9.64
CA THR A 243 -14.34 3.13 -9.38
C THR A 243 -13.33 2.28 -10.13
N ASP A 244 -12.43 2.91 -10.86
CA ASP A 244 -11.35 2.22 -11.56
C ASP A 244 -10.03 2.37 -10.81
N GLY A 245 -9.24 1.31 -10.77
CA GLY A 245 -7.83 1.40 -10.43
C GLY A 245 -7.09 2.18 -11.52
N VAL A 246 -6.22 3.10 -11.15
CA VAL A 246 -5.49 3.95 -12.08
C VAL A 246 -3.99 3.79 -11.93
N LEU A 247 -3.29 3.75 -13.08
CA LEU A 247 -1.85 3.94 -13.17
C LEU A 247 -1.61 5.24 -13.92
N ILE A 248 -0.83 6.11 -13.33
CA ILE A 248 -0.60 7.46 -13.83
C ILE A 248 0.90 7.62 -14.02
N LYS A 249 1.33 7.86 -15.26
CA LYS A 249 2.71 8.21 -15.57
C LYS A 249 2.89 9.72 -15.44
N ILE A 250 3.87 10.13 -14.67
CA ILE A 250 4.19 11.54 -14.41
C ILE A 250 5.65 11.76 -14.81
N SER A 251 5.89 12.78 -15.61
CA SER A 251 7.23 13.14 -16.05
C SER A 251 8.05 13.76 -14.93
N LYS A 252 9.38 13.81 -15.09
CA LYS A 252 10.31 14.55 -14.22
C LYS A 252 9.89 16.02 -14.01
N ALA A 253 9.20 16.62 -14.97
CA ALA A 253 8.68 17.99 -14.88
C ALA A 253 7.33 18.08 -14.18
N MET A 254 6.91 17.04 -13.43
CA MET A 254 5.64 16.99 -12.68
C MET A 254 4.40 17.19 -13.56
N LYS A 255 4.41 16.62 -14.78
CA LYS A 255 3.26 16.63 -15.69
C LYS A 255 2.73 15.22 -15.89
N ILE A 256 1.41 15.03 -15.80
CA ILE A 256 0.75 13.76 -16.15
C ILE A 256 0.93 13.55 -17.66
N THR A 257 1.55 12.42 -18.03
CA THR A 257 1.83 12.07 -19.43
C THR A 257 0.96 10.93 -19.94
N SER A 258 0.47 10.07 -19.03
CA SER A 258 -0.40 8.95 -19.38
C SER A 258 -1.25 8.54 -18.19
N VAL A 259 -2.47 8.08 -18.46
CA VAL A 259 -3.36 7.44 -17.49
C VAL A 259 -3.88 6.15 -18.10
N VAL A 260 -3.71 5.03 -17.38
CA VAL A 260 -4.28 3.73 -17.73
C VAL A 260 -5.24 3.32 -16.62
N ARG A 261 -6.41 2.80 -17.00
CA ARG A 261 -7.46 2.35 -16.09
C ARG A 261 -7.59 0.85 -16.11
N SER A 262 -7.86 0.30 -14.94
CA SER A 262 -8.24 -1.10 -14.74
C SER A 262 -9.60 -1.13 -14.05
N SER A 263 -10.60 -1.67 -14.72
CA SER A 263 -12.00 -1.59 -14.27
C SER A 263 -12.52 -2.95 -13.82
N ALA A 264 -13.54 -2.93 -12.98
CA ALA A 264 -14.40 -4.07 -12.68
C ALA A 264 -15.84 -3.73 -13.07
N VAL A 265 -16.49 -4.60 -13.83
CA VAL A 265 -17.87 -4.39 -14.29
C VAL A 265 -18.79 -4.20 -13.09
N LYS A 266 -19.48 -3.05 -13.04
CA LYS A 266 -20.36 -2.65 -11.94
C LYS A 266 -19.71 -2.72 -10.55
N GLY A 267 -18.38 -2.63 -10.48
CA GLY A 267 -17.61 -2.78 -9.26
C GLY A 267 -16.56 -1.68 -9.07
N LYS A 268 -15.83 -1.80 -7.98
CA LYS A 268 -14.68 -0.95 -7.67
C LYS A 268 -13.40 -1.74 -7.87
N ARG A 269 -12.41 -1.15 -8.50
CA ARG A 269 -11.03 -1.62 -8.54
C ARG A 269 -10.13 -0.58 -7.91
N ILE A 270 -9.29 -1.00 -6.98
CA ILE A 270 -8.41 -0.12 -6.20
C ILE A 270 -6.99 -0.71 -6.25
N TRP A 271 -5.98 0.15 -6.40
CA TRP A 271 -4.58 -0.21 -6.27
C TRP A 271 -3.99 0.46 -5.04
N ASN A 272 -3.44 -0.32 -4.09
CA ASN A 272 -2.90 0.18 -2.83
C ASN A 272 -1.38 0.00 -2.72
N SER A 273 -0.78 -0.84 -3.56
CA SER A 273 0.65 -1.04 -3.57
C SER A 273 1.19 -1.21 -4.98
N ALA A 274 2.45 -0.79 -5.18
CA ALA A 274 3.18 -0.96 -6.42
C ALA A 274 4.66 -1.14 -6.13
N THR A 275 5.33 -2.00 -6.90
CA THR A 275 6.77 -2.21 -6.81
C THR A 275 7.49 -1.56 -7.99
N SER A 276 8.80 -1.38 -7.90
CA SER A 276 9.64 -0.83 -8.99
C SER A 276 9.53 -1.63 -10.28
N THR A 277 9.17 -2.90 -10.19
CA THR A 277 8.93 -3.76 -11.35
C THR A 277 7.49 -3.74 -11.85
N LEU A 278 6.63 -2.86 -11.33
CA LEU A 278 5.21 -2.74 -11.66
C LEU A 278 4.40 -4.03 -11.36
N LEU A 279 4.73 -4.70 -10.27
CA LEU A 279 3.84 -5.64 -9.63
C LEU A 279 2.92 -4.84 -8.70
N LEU A 280 1.62 -4.83 -8.99
CA LEU A 280 0.63 -4.07 -8.25
C LEU A 280 -0.23 -5.00 -7.40
N GLY A 281 -0.52 -4.55 -6.20
CA GLY A 281 -1.48 -5.13 -5.29
C GLY A 281 -2.63 -4.17 -5.01
N GLY A 282 -3.79 -4.74 -4.79
CA GLY A 282 -5.01 -3.98 -4.51
C GLY A 282 -6.19 -4.92 -4.35
N GLU A 283 -7.39 -4.41 -4.62
CA GLU A 283 -8.63 -5.18 -4.47
C GLU A 283 -9.64 -4.90 -5.57
N VAL A 284 -10.59 -5.81 -5.68
CA VAL A 284 -11.81 -5.68 -6.46
C VAL A 284 -13.01 -5.92 -5.56
N ILE A 285 -13.96 -4.99 -5.56
CA ILE A 285 -15.22 -5.11 -4.84
C ILE A 285 -16.33 -5.13 -5.87
N ALA A 286 -16.99 -6.27 -6.03
CA ALA A 286 -18.08 -6.44 -7.00
C ALA A 286 -19.08 -7.49 -6.50
N GLY A 287 -20.39 -7.24 -6.67
CA GLY A 287 -21.45 -8.17 -6.29
C GLY A 287 -21.42 -8.54 -4.79
N GLY A 288 -21.04 -7.62 -3.92
CA GLY A 288 -20.92 -7.86 -2.46
C GLY A 288 -19.72 -8.71 -2.05
N LYS A 289 -18.81 -9.04 -2.99
CA LYS A 289 -17.59 -9.81 -2.71
C LYS A 289 -16.38 -8.91 -2.76
N ILE A 290 -15.42 -9.17 -1.87
CA ILE A 290 -14.09 -8.56 -1.86
C ILE A 290 -13.10 -9.63 -2.30
N GLU A 291 -12.30 -9.29 -3.30
CA GLU A 291 -11.21 -10.12 -3.76
C GLU A 291 -9.93 -9.28 -3.83
N THR A 292 -8.87 -9.77 -3.23
CA THR A 292 -7.56 -9.17 -3.50
C THR A 292 -7.22 -9.32 -4.97
N ALA A 293 -6.52 -8.35 -5.53
CA ALA A 293 -6.12 -8.34 -6.93
C ALA A 293 -4.61 -8.08 -7.04
N ILE A 294 -3.91 -8.97 -7.74
CA ILE A 294 -2.48 -8.88 -7.97
C ILE A 294 -2.27 -8.88 -9.49
N THR A 295 -1.65 -7.83 -10.01
CA THR A 295 -1.40 -7.69 -11.45
C THR A 295 0.03 -7.26 -11.72
N LYS A 296 0.67 -7.93 -12.64
CA LYS A 296 1.95 -7.52 -13.22
C LYS A 296 1.70 -6.70 -14.48
N PHE A 297 2.34 -5.54 -14.55
CA PHE A 297 2.29 -4.68 -15.73
C PHE A 297 3.66 -4.58 -16.39
N THR A 298 3.64 -4.29 -17.70
CA THR A 298 4.81 -3.83 -18.46
C THR A 298 5.07 -2.35 -18.17
N THR A 299 6.20 -1.84 -18.61
CA THR A 299 6.52 -0.39 -18.53
C THR A 299 5.60 0.49 -19.38
N SER A 300 4.88 -0.10 -20.36
CA SER A 300 3.82 0.56 -21.13
C SER A 300 2.43 0.46 -20.48
N PHE A 301 2.37 -0.09 -19.26
CA PHE A 301 1.13 -0.34 -18.48
C PHE A 301 0.16 -1.33 -19.11
N ALA A 302 0.66 -2.25 -19.94
CA ALA A 302 -0.11 -3.41 -20.38
C ALA A 302 -0.04 -4.51 -19.30
N PRO A 303 -1.18 -5.10 -18.87
CA PRO A 303 -1.17 -6.21 -17.93
C PRO A 303 -0.59 -7.47 -18.60
N THR A 304 0.35 -8.14 -17.91
CA THR A 304 0.92 -9.42 -18.38
C THR A 304 0.19 -10.61 -17.77
N TRP A 305 -0.19 -10.53 -16.51
CA TRP A 305 -1.03 -11.49 -15.82
C TRP A 305 -1.76 -10.84 -14.65
N THR A 306 -2.88 -11.41 -14.25
CA THR A 306 -3.71 -10.96 -13.13
C THR A 306 -4.24 -12.16 -12.36
N TYR A 307 -4.16 -12.08 -11.03
CA TYR A 307 -4.82 -12.99 -10.11
C TYR A 307 -5.82 -12.25 -9.23
N ARG A 308 -6.88 -12.98 -8.86
CA ARG A 308 -7.88 -12.53 -7.87
C ARG A 308 -8.11 -13.68 -6.90
N PHE A 309 -8.12 -13.36 -5.61
CA PHE A 309 -8.33 -14.32 -4.54
C PHE A 309 -9.35 -13.81 -3.54
N PRO A 310 -10.24 -14.68 -2.97
CA PRO A 310 -11.13 -14.28 -1.90
C PRO A 310 -10.34 -13.71 -0.73
N SER A 311 -10.72 -12.51 -0.26
CA SER A 311 -9.98 -11.80 0.78
C SER A 311 -10.88 -10.85 1.57
N THR A 312 -10.35 -10.28 2.66
CA THR A 312 -10.99 -9.20 3.40
C THR A 312 -10.66 -7.81 2.83
N GLY A 313 -9.65 -7.71 1.94
CA GLY A 313 -9.18 -6.42 1.41
C GLY A 313 -8.02 -6.57 0.42
N SER A 314 -7.25 -5.52 0.31
CA SER A 314 -6.20 -5.36 -0.69
C SER A 314 -4.98 -6.26 -0.46
N ALA A 315 -4.30 -6.63 -1.56
CA ALA A 315 -2.95 -7.16 -1.48
C ALA A 315 -1.92 -6.05 -1.33
N ILE A 316 -0.84 -6.35 -0.60
CA ILE A 316 0.40 -5.57 -0.59
C ILE A 316 1.48 -6.37 -1.32
N THR A 317 2.10 -5.72 -2.31
CA THR A 317 3.17 -6.33 -3.11
C THR A 317 4.54 -5.78 -2.70
N VAL A 318 5.56 -6.64 -2.72
CA VAL A 318 6.93 -6.25 -2.39
C VAL A 318 7.93 -6.98 -3.29
N GLY A 319 9.05 -6.32 -3.59
CA GLY A 319 10.03 -6.85 -4.53
C GLY A 319 9.44 -7.04 -5.94
N SER A 320 9.84 -8.10 -6.63
CA SER A 320 9.34 -8.41 -7.98
C SER A 320 8.33 -9.55 -8.03
N THR A 321 8.17 -10.30 -6.93
CA THR A 321 7.55 -11.62 -6.94
C THR A 321 6.68 -11.94 -5.73
N TYR A 322 6.53 -11.05 -4.75
CA TYR A 322 5.79 -11.33 -3.53
C TYR A 322 4.52 -10.51 -3.42
N ALA A 323 3.46 -11.16 -2.93
CA ALA A 323 2.22 -10.48 -2.58
C ALA A 323 1.61 -11.11 -1.32
N ALA A 324 1.23 -10.29 -0.36
CA ALA A 324 0.56 -10.69 0.87
C ALA A 324 -0.86 -10.14 0.92
N PHE A 325 -1.78 -10.86 1.55
CA PHE A 325 -3.17 -10.46 1.77
C PHE A 325 -3.83 -11.32 2.87
N ILE A 326 -5.00 -10.93 3.36
CA ILE A 326 -5.79 -11.75 4.27
C ILE A 326 -6.76 -12.59 3.43
N SER A 327 -6.51 -13.89 3.33
CA SER A 327 -7.32 -14.84 2.56
C SER A 327 -8.57 -15.26 3.34
N THR A 328 -9.72 -15.34 2.65
CA THR A 328 -11.00 -15.78 3.21
C THR A 328 -11.54 -17.06 2.60
N GLY A 329 -10.82 -17.70 1.69
CA GLY A 329 -11.33 -18.86 0.99
C GLY A 329 -10.29 -19.66 0.24
N ALA A 330 -10.77 -20.71 -0.43
CA ALA A 330 -9.93 -21.62 -1.18
C ALA A 330 -9.23 -20.94 -2.35
N THR A 331 -7.99 -21.34 -2.60
CA THR A 331 -7.18 -20.92 -3.74
C THR A 331 -6.90 -22.15 -4.62
N ALA A 332 -7.30 -22.10 -5.88
CA ALA A 332 -7.27 -23.28 -6.77
C ALA A 332 -5.87 -23.89 -6.93
N GLN A 333 -4.83 -23.06 -6.91
CA GLN A 333 -3.42 -23.46 -7.08
C GLN A 333 -2.78 -24.01 -5.79
N LEU A 334 -3.45 -23.85 -4.65
CA LEU A 334 -2.91 -24.21 -3.34
C LEU A 334 -3.71 -25.38 -2.73
N ASN A 335 -3.03 -26.18 -1.92
CA ASN A 335 -3.69 -27.05 -0.97
C ASN A 335 -4.06 -26.22 0.29
N TRP A 336 -5.02 -25.28 0.09
CA TRP A 336 -5.36 -24.24 1.06
C TRP A 336 -6.85 -23.92 1.01
N ASN A 337 -7.48 -23.94 2.17
CA ASN A 337 -8.88 -23.53 2.34
C ASN A 337 -9.09 -23.06 3.79
N PRO A 338 -8.78 -21.80 4.12
CA PRO A 338 -8.91 -21.28 5.46
C PRO A 338 -10.38 -21.22 5.88
N LYS A 339 -10.67 -21.55 7.13
CA LYS A 339 -12.03 -21.48 7.71
C LYS A 339 -12.37 -20.10 8.26
N VAL A 340 -11.35 -19.31 8.53
CA VAL A 340 -11.41 -17.94 9.02
C VAL A 340 -10.41 -17.09 8.26
N PRO A 341 -10.57 -15.76 8.20
CA PRO A 341 -9.60 -14.88 7.57
C PRO A 341 -8.18 -15.13 8.10
N THR A 342 -7.25 -15.38 7.20
CA THR A 342 -5.88 -15.79 7.56
C THR A 342 -4.88 -15.13 6.61
N PRO A 343 -3.77 -14.56 7.10
CA PRO A 343 -2.73 -13.99 6.26
C PRO A 343 -2.15 -15.05 5.32
N LEU A 344 -2.02 -14.70 4.07
CA LEU A 344 -1.41 -15.52 3.03
C LEU A 344 -0.40 -14.70 2.24
N LEU A 345 0.80 -15.22 2.12
CA LEU A 345 1.87 -14.69 1.30
C LEU A 345 2.08 -15.63 0.10
N LEU A 346 2.07 -15.09 -1.10
CA LEU A 346 2.34 -15.81 -2.33
C LEU A 346 3.68 -15.37 -2.92
N THR A 347 4.43 -16.35 -3.43
CA THR A 347 5.63 -16.13 -4.24
C THR A 347 5.33 -16.51 -5.67
N PHE A 348 5.61 -15.60 -6.59
CA PHE A 348 5.44 -15.80 -8.03
C PHE A 348 6.81 -15.96 -8.72
N ASN A 349 6.86 -16.74 -9.78
CA ASN A 349 8.00 -16.71 -10.71
C ASN A 349 7.82 -15.56 -11.73
N ALA A 350 8.81 -15.38 -12.61
CA ALA A 350 8.77 -14.35 -13.65
C ALA A 350 7.59 -14.50 -14.64
N LYS A 351 7.06 -15.70 -14.81
CA LYS A 351 5.90 -15.99 -15.67
C LYS A 351 4.55 -15.75 -14.96
N GLY A 352 4.58 -15.38 -13.68
CA GLY A 352 3.39 -15.17 -12.87
C GLY A 352 2.81 -16.45 -12.26
N THR A 353 3.48 -17.59 -12.36
CA THR A 353 3.03 -18.82 -11.70
C THR A 353 3.33 -18.72 -10.20
N VAL A 354 2.37 -19.07 -9.36
CA VAL A 354 2.61 -19.25 -7.92
C VAL A 354 3.56 -20.42 -7.71
N VAL A 355 4.68 -20.21 -7.04
CA VAL A 355 5.71 -21.24 -6.79
C VAL A 355 5.87 -21.58 -5.32
N ALA A 356 5.42 -20.71 -4.43
CA ALA A 356 5.38 -20.96 -2.98
C ALA A 356 4.23 -20.17 -2.34
N ALA A 357 3.79 -20.66 -1.18
CA ALA A 357 2.79 -20.00 -0.37
C ALA A 357 3.11 -20.22 1.12
N ASP A 358 2.95 -19.17 1.91
CA ASP A 358 3.16 -19.20 3.35
C ASP A 358 2.01 -18.48 4.06
N SER A 359 1.57 -19.00 5.22
CA SER A 359 0.44 -18.44 5.97
C SER A 359 0.84 -17.98 7.36
N GLY A 360 0.27 -16.86 7.79
CA GLY A 360 0.32 -16.43 9.18
C GLY A 360 -0.64 -17.21 10.05
N PRO A 361 -0.67 -16.93 11.37
CA PRO A 361 -1.65 -17.51 12.28
C PRO A 361 -3.05 -16.94 12.02
N ILE A 362 -4.06 -17.66 12.49
CA ILE A 362 -5.44 -17.17 12.55
C ILE A 362 -5.55 -16.02 13.55
N GLY A 363 -6.62 -15.20 13.42
CA GLY A 363 -6.87 -14.06 14.33
C GLY A 363 -6.24 -12.74 13.87
N GLN A 364 -5.44 -12.74 12.81
CA GLN A 364 -4.98 -11.51 12.18
C GLN A 364 -6.12 -10.93 11.33
N LYS A 365 -6.40 -9.64 11.48
CA LYS A 365 -7.53 -8.95 10.83
C LYS A 365 -7.13 -8.17 9.60
N GLU A 366 -5.96 -7.51 9.66
CA GLU A 366 -5.49 -6.60 8.64
C GLU A 366 -4.04 -6.85 8.27
N LEU A 367 -3.71 -6.53 7.03
CA LEU A 367 -2.35 -6.50 6.53
C LEU A 367 -1.88 -5.04 6.53
N LEU A 368 -0.88 -4.72 7.34
CA LEU A 368 -0.30 -3.38 7.47
C LEU A 368 0.90 -3.15 6.56
N GLY A 369 1.60 -4.23 6.15
CA GLY A 369 2.77 -4.09 5.31
C GLY A 369 3.41 -5.41 4.90
N ALA A 370 4.24 -5.33 3.88
CA ALA A 370 5.21 -6.36 3.52
C ALA A 370 6.54 -5.67 3.20
N ILE A 371 7.63 -6.20 3.72
CA ILE A 371 8.96 -5.57 3.66
C ILE A 371 9.95 -6.59 3.14
N LEU A 372 10.75 -6.22 2.16
CA LEU A 372 11.88 -7.00 1.70
C LEU A 372 13.17 -6.32 2.17
N SER A 373 13.77 -6.88 3.20
CA SER A 373 15.05 -6.42 3.76
C SER A 373 16.18 -7.31 3.31
N LYS A 374 17.34 -6.72 3.09
CA LYS A 374 18.56 -7.47 2.76
C LYS A 374 19.03 -8.31 3.96
N GLU A 375 18.91 -7.77 5.15
CA GLU A 375 19.40 -8.36 6.41
C GLU A 375 18.37 -9.27 7.08
N LEU A 376 17.06 -8.92 6.98
CA LEU A 376 15.99 -9.61 7.68
C LEU A 376 15.14 -10.51 6.76
N GLY A 377 15.40 -10.47 5.45
CA GLY A 377 14.61 -11.20 4.48
C GLY A 377 13.23 -10.58 4.26
N LEU A 378 12.25 -11.41 3.96
CA LEU A 378 10.87 -11.00 3.71
C LEU A 378 10.08 -11.02 5.02
N LEU A 379 9.49 -9.88 5.34
CA LEU A 379 8.66 -9.68 6.53
C LEU A 379 7.23 -9.35 6.11
N VAL A 380 6.25 -9.85 6.86
CA VAL A 380 4.83 -9.55 6.71
C VAL A 380 4.34 -8.96 8.03
N VAL A 381 3.73 -7.79 7.96
CA VAL A 381 3.21 -7.05 9.12
C VAL A 381 1.70 -7.12 9.12
N THR A 382 1.13 -7.66 10.16
CA THR A 382 -0.33 -7.80 10.31
C THR A 382 -0.79 -7.30 11.66
N SER A 383 -2.07 -6.97 11.78
CA SER A 383 -2.70 -6.64 13.06
C SER A 383 -3.76 -7.66 13.44
N SER A 384 -3.84 -7.99 14.73
CA SER A 384 -4.98 -8.62 15.39
C SER A 384 -5.92 -7.54 15.93
N ALA A 385 -6.78 -7.89 16.90
CA ALA A 385 -7.59 -6.90 17.62
C ALA A 385 -6.72 -5.96 18.48
N ASP A 386 -5.66 -6.50 19.07
CA ASP A 386 -4.93 -5.86 20.18
C ASP A 386 -3.45 -5.61 19.88
N THR A 387 -2.90 -6.29 18.85
CA THR A 387 -1.46 -6.25 18.61
C THR A 387 -1.11 -6.20 17.14
N VAL A 388 -0.02 -5.54 16.83
CA VAL A 388 0.66 -5.60 15.53
C VAL A 388 1.80 -6.59 15.63
N SER A 389 1.83 -7.55 14.70
CA SER A 389 2.78 -8.67 14.66
C SER A 389 3.57 -8.69 13.37
N ILE A 390 4.82 -9.06 13.45
CA ILE A 390 5.74 -9.18 12.33
C ILE A 390 6.11 -10.65 12.16
N PHE A 391 5.92 -11.17 10.96
CA PHE A 391 6.23 -12.56 10.61
C PHE A 391 7.30 -12.61 9.52
N THR A 392 8.06 -13.70 9.49
CA THR A 392 9.03 -14.00 8.44
C THR A 392 8.81 -15.40 7.87
N LEU A 393 9.43 -15.65 6.71
CA LEU A 393 9.48 -16.98 6.13
C LEU A 393 10.44 -17.85 6.94
N ILE A 394 10.08 -19.10 7.16
CA ILE A 394 11.04 -20.09 7.69
C ILE A 394 12.11 -20.32 6.60
N THR A 395 13.35 -20.03 6.93
CA THR A 395 14.49 -20.24 6.03
C THR A 395 14.49 -21.68 5.52
N ARG A 396 14.58 -21.85 4.23
CA ARG A 396 14.53 -23.17 3.56
C ARG A 396 15.91 -23.79 3.49
#